data_1cb5a134e08df0c6ecd6390061c32bb8
#
_entry.id   1cb5a134e08df0c6ecd6390061c32bb8
#
_cell.length_a   1.000
_cell.length_b   1.000
_cell.length_c   1.000
_cell.angle_alpha   90.00
_cell.angle_beta   90.00
_cell.angle_gamma   90.00
#
_symmetry.space_group_name_H-M   'P 1'
#
loop_
_entity.id
_entity.type
_entity.pdbx_description
1 polymer ?
#
loop_
_entity_poly.entity_id
_entity_poly.type
_entity_poly.pdbx_seq_one_letter_code
_entity_poly.pdbx_strand_id
1 'polypeptide(L)'
;PTGVGKTTTIAKIASKFKVNYNKNIAFITADTYRIAATDQLRTFANILDTPLSVIYTATELNSAVAEYEQADVIFVDTAGFSHKNETQRNDMRALLAGLSPEYEKSVYLVLSATTKYRDLISIIDSYKDIDDYKLIFTKLDETSSYGNLLNIKLYSDAGISYVTMDKRSG
;
A
#
# COMPACT_ATOMS: atom_id res chain seq x y z
N PRO A 1 -6.22 -0.02 -6.06
CA PRO A 1 -6.47 0.67 -7.34
C PRO A 1 -5.22 1.29 -7.93
N THR A 2 -5.22 1.55 -9.25
CA THR A 2 -4.13 2.25 -9.94
C THR A 2 -4.20 3.76 -9.69
N GLY A 3 -3.04 4.45 -9.69
CA GLY A 3 -2.99 5.92 -9.65
C GLY A 3 -3.42 6.60 -8.34
N VAL A 4 -3.67 5.84 -7.28
CA VAL A 4 -4.09 6.38 -5.98
C VAL A 4 -2.94 6.84 -5.09
N GLY A 5 -1.68 6.75 -5.56
CA GLY A 5 -0.50 7.19 -4.80
C GLY A 5 0.04 6.17 -3.80
N LYS A 6 -0.11 4.86 -4.04
CA LYS A 6 0.41 3.81 -3.14
C LYS A 6 1.91 3.93 -2.89
N THR A 7 2.71 3.91 -3.93
CA THR A 7 4.17 3.97 -3.86
C THR A 7 4.64 5.23 -3.12
N THR A 8 4.04 6.39 -3.44
CA THR A 8 4.32 7.66 -2.74
C THR A 8 3.92 7.60 -1.28
N THR A 9 2.79 6.99 -0.96
CA THR A 9 2.31 6.84 0.42
C THR A 9 3.23 5.94 1.24
N ILE A 10 3.63 4.79 0.68
CA ILE A 10 4.62 3.90 1.30
C ILE A 10 5.91 4.65 1.61
N ALA A 11 6.45 5.39 0.65
CA ALA A 11 7.67 6.17 0.83
C ALA A 11 7.54 7.22 1.95
N LYS A 12 6.41 7.95 2.02
CA LYS A 12 6.13 8.93 3.09
C LYS A 12 6.06 8.27 4.47
N ILE A 13 5.37 7.14 4.59
CA ILE A 13 5.25 6.39 5.86
C ILE A 13 6.60 5.82 6.26
N ALA A 14 7.31 5.16 5.35
CA ALA A 14 8.63 4.58 5.59
C ALA A 14 9.65 5.62 6.04
N SER A 15 9.67 6.80 5.39
CA SER A 15 10.50 7.93 5.81
C SER A 15 10.23 8.33 7.27
N LYS A 16 8.97 8.37 7.68
CA LYS A 16 8.59 8.67 9.06
C LYS A 16 9.10 7.60 10.03
N PHE A 17 9.01 6.33 9.67
CA PHE A 17 9.52 5.24 10.50
C PHE A 17 11.05 5.33 10.64
N LYS A 18 11.76 5.56 9.55
CA LYS A 18 13.23 5.65 9.59
C LYS A 18 13.72 6.89 10.30
N VAL A 19 13.20 8.07 9.95
CA VAL A 19 13.73 9.35 10.43
C VAL A 19 13.21 9.72 11.82
N ASN A 20 11.89 9.57 12.06
CA ASN A 20 11.27 10.02 13.30
C ASN A 20 11.30 8.96 14.40
N TYR A 21 11.20 7.68 14.02
CA TYR A 21 11.17 6.57 14.98
C TYR A 21 12.48 5.77 15.04
N ASN A 22 13.48 6.14 14.23
CA ASN A 22 14.80 5.48 14.17
C ASN A 22 14.68 3.96 13.96
N LYS A 23 13.75 3.53 13.07
CA LYS A 23 13.52 2.13 12.77
C LYS A 23 14.34 1.66 11.57
N ASN A 24 14.87 0.44 11.65
CA ASN A 24 15.42 -0.24 10.49
C ASN A 24 14.27 -0.69 9.60
N ILE A 25 14.31 -0.28 8.34
CA ILE A 25 13.25 -0.59 7.39
C ILE A 25 13.80 -1.25 6.13
N ALA A 26 12.95 -2.00 5.44
CA ALA A 26 13.23 -2.53 4.11
C ALA A 26 12.01 -2.36 3.21
N PHE A 27 12.25 -2.37 1.91
CA PHE A 27 11.18 -2.37 0.90
C PHE A 27 11.16 -3.67 0.12
N ILE A 28 9.98 -4.16 -0.16
CA ILE A 28 9.72 -5.20 -1.16
C ILE A 28 8.67 -4.64 -2.12
N THR A 29 8.87 -4.80 -3.43
CA THR A 29 7.84 -4.48 -4.41
C THR A 29 7.46 -5.69 -5.25
N ALA A 30 6.15 -5.90 -5.36
CA ALA A 30 5.52 -6.84 -6.28
C ALA A 30 4.83 -6.12 -7.46
N ASP A 31 4.99 -4.79 -7.60
CA ASP A 31 4.46 -4.01 -8.72
C ASP A 31 5.42 -4.05 -9.91
N THR A 32 5.56 -5.22 -10.51
CA THR A 32 6.44 -5.44 -11.68
C THR A 32 5.80 -5.04 -13.00
N TYR A 33 4.49 -4.78 -13.01
CA TYR A 33 3.76 -4.33 -14.20
C TYR A 33 4.07 -2.87 -14.57
N ARG A 34 4.46 -2.05 -13.60
CA ARG A 34 4.72 -0.62 -13.79
C ARG A 34 6.17 -0.30 -13.49
N ILE A 35 7.03 -0.35 -14.52
CA ILE A 35 8.46 -0.06 -14.41
C ILE A 35 8.69 1.28 -13.68
N ALA A 36 7.96 2.33 -14.07
CA ALA A 36 8.10 3.64 -13.45
C ALA A 36 7.79 3.64 -11.93
N ALA A 37 6.89 2.79 -11.44
CA ALA A 37 6.60 2.69 -10.01
C ALA A 37 7.75 2.01 -9.25
N THR A 38 8.33 0.97 -9.82
CA THR A 38 9.52 0.31 -9.26
C THR A 38 10.71 1.26 -9.22
N ASP A 39 10.96 2.03 -10.28
CA ASP A 39 12.03 3.02 -10.31
C ASP A 39 11.81 4.16 -9.31
N GLN A 40 10.55 4.59 -9.16
CA GLN A 40 10.18 5.57 -8.14
C GLN A 40 10.47 5.04 -6.72
N LEU A 41 10.08 3.81 -6.41
CA LEU A 41 10.35 3.22 -5.10
C LEU A 41 11.85 3.03 -4.88
N ARG A 42 12.61 2.65 -5.91
CA ARG A 42 14.07 2.54 -5.87
C ARG A 42 14.73 3.88 -5.55
N THR A 43 14.23 4.95 -6.15
CA THR A 43 14.71 6.32 -5.85
C THR A 43 14.48 6.66 -4.37
N PHE A 44 13.32 6.37 -3.82
CA PHE A 44 13.04 6.58 -2.39
C PHE A 44 13.90 5.69 -1.50
N ALA A 45 14.10 4.43 -1.87
CA ALA A 45 14.95 3.50 -1.13
C ALA A 45 16.40 4.03 -1.04
N ASN A 46 16.93 4.53 -2.16
CA ASN A 46 18.27 5.14 -2.20
C ASN A 46 18.36 6.40 -1.33
N ILE A 47 17.36 7.31 -1.40
CA ILE A 47 17.32 8.52 -0.56
C ILE A 47 17.30 8.18 0.93
N LEU A 48 16.58 7.12 1.28
CA LEU A 48 16.44 6.66 2.66
C LEU A 48 17.57 5.71 3.09
N ASP A 49 18.54 5.43 2.23
CA ASP A 49 19.56 4.41 2.48
C ASP A 49 18.95 3.11 3.02
N THR A 50 18.04 2.55 2.25
CA THR A 50 17.18 1.43 2.64
C THR A 50 17.18 0.36 1.55
N PRO A 51 17.31 -0.93 1.90
CA PRO A 51 17.32 -2.00 0.91
C PRO A 51 15.94 -2.15 0.24
N LEU A 52 15.96 -2.60 -1.02
CA LEU A 52 14.77 -2.88 -1.83
C LEU A 52 14.95 -4.19 -2.59
N SER A 53 14.02 -5.11 -2.42
CA SER A 53 13.87 -6.32 -3.25
C SER A 53 12.66 -6.22 -4.17
N VAL A 54 12.82 -6.74 -5.39
CA VAL A 54 11.73 -6.89 -6.36
C VAL A 54 11.35 -8.36 -6.42
N ILE A 55 10.08 -8.67 -6.23
CA ILE A 55 9.54 -10.04 -6.31
C ILE A 55 8.54 -10.16 -7.45
N TYR A 56 8.50 -11.30 -8.10
CA TYR A 56 7.61 -11.58 -9.24
C TYR A 56 6.52 -12.58 -8.89
N THR A 57 6.71 -13.35 -7.84
CA THR A 57 5.79 -14.40 -7.40
C THR A 57 5.53 -14.33 -5.90
N ALA A 58 4.40 -14.89 -5.49
CA ALA A 58 4.06 -15.00 -4.06
C ALA A 58 5.06 -15.87 -3.28
N THR A 59 5.67 -16.85 -3.95
CA THR A 59 6.65 -17.76 -3.33
C THR A 59 7.96 -17.06 -2.97
N GLU A 60 8.34 -16.01 -3.72
CA GLU A 60 9.53 -15.21 -3.44
C GLU A 60 9.37 -14.30 -2.21
N LEU A 61 8.13 -14.03 -1.77
CA LEU A 61 7.87 -13.10 -0.66
C LEU A 61 8.55 -13.56 0.63
N ASN A 62 8.42 -14.83 1.01
CA ASN A 62 9.00 -15.33 2.25
C ASN A 62 10.53 -15.30 2.22
N SER A 63 11.13 -15.61 1.08
CA SER A 63 12.58 -15.51 0.91
C SER A 63 13.05 -14.05 1.02
N ALA A 64 12.35 -13.13 0.40
CA ALA A 64 12.66 -11.70 0.48
C ALA A 64 12.46 -11.14 1.90
N VAL A 65 11.44 -11.59 2.63
CA VAL A 65 11.22 -11.20 4.04
C VAL A 65 12.35 -11.74 4.91
N ALA A 66 12.77 -12.99 4.71
CA ALA A 66 13.88 -13.61 5.47
C ALA A 66 15.22 -12.89 5.24
N GLU A 67 15.46 -12.32 4.05
CA GLU A 67 16.66 -11.51 3.80
C GLU A 67 16.72 -10.26 4.69
N TYR A 68 15.57 -9.78 5.17
CA TYR A 68 15.43 -8.55 5.96
C TYR A 68 15.03 -8.82 7.42
N GLU A 69 15.44 -9.95 7.99
CA GLU A 69 15.12 -10.32 9.39
C GLU A 69 15.58 -9.29 10.43
N GLN A 70 16.57 -8.45 10.09
CA GLN A 70 17.08 -7.37 10.94
C GLN A 70 16.27 -6.07 10.81
N ALA A 71 15.28 -6.01 9.90
CA ALA A 71 14.42 -4.87 9.77
C ALA A 71 13.30 -4.90 10.82
N ASP A 72 13.05 -3.78 11.46
CA ASP A 72 11.89 -3.63 12.36
C ASP A 72 10.57 -3.63 11.59
N VAL A 73 10.61 -3.11 10.34
CA VAL A 73 9.42 -3.00 9.49
C VAL A 73 9.80 -3.22 8.03
N ILE A 74 9.06 -4.09 7.36
CA ILE A 74 9.18 -4.32 5.91
C ILE A 74 7.93 -3.74 5.23
N PHE A 75 8.14 -2.82 4.30
CA PHE A 75 7.08 -2.22 3.49
C PHE A 75 6.94 -2.97 2.18
N VAL A 76 5.76 -3.54 1.93
CA VAL A 76 5.47 -4.29 0.70
C VAL A 76 4.55 -3.46 -0.21
N ASP A 77 5.07 -2.98 -1.34
CA ASP A 77 4.29 -2.31 -2.38
C ASP A 77 3.72 -3.34 -3.36
N THR A 78 2.42 -3.33 -3.53
CA THR A 78 1.72 -4.27 -4.41
C THR A 78 1.21 -3.58 -5.66
N ALA A 79 1.08 -4.34 -6.75
CA ALA A 79 0.50 -3.84 -7.98
C ALA A 79 -0.88 -3.18 -7.74
N GLY A 80 -1.09 -2.04 -8.38
CA GLY A 80 -2.41 -1.46 -8.46
C GLY A 80 -3.15 -2.01 -9.67
N PHE A 81 -4.34 -2.54 -9.46
CA PHE A 81 -5.17 -3.09 -10.52
C PHE A 81 -6.57 -2.48 -10.52
N SER A 82 -7.23 -2.59 -11.66
CA SER A 82 -8.65 -2.31 -11.77
C SER A 82 -9.43 -3.38 -10.99
N HIS A 83 -10.45 -2.98 -10.23
CA HIS A 83 -11.34 -3.89 -9.52
C HIS A 83 -12.00 -4.94 -10.45
N LYS A 84 -11.93 -4.74 -11.77
CA LYS A 84 -12.43 -5.65 -12.80
C LYS A 84 -11.42 -6.69 -13.27
N ASN A 85 -10.13 -6.60 -12.86
CA ASN A 85 -9.10 -7.55 -13.27
C ASN A 85 -8.96 -8.66 -12.23
N GLU A 86 -9.59 -9.80 -12.50
CA GLU A 86 -9.60 -10.96 -11.60
C GLU A 86 -8.22 -11.62 -11.43
N THR A 87 -7.43 -11.70 -12.49
CA THR A 87 -6.08 -12.30 -12.44
C THR A 87 -5.21 -11.55 -11.45
N GLN A 88 -5.07 -10.25 -11.62
CA GLN A 88 -4.27 -9.42 -10.72
C GLN A 88 -4.80 -9.42 -9.27
N ARG A 89 -6.12 -9.56 -9.10
CA ARG A 89 -6.72 -9.71 -7.78
C ARG A 89 -6.33 -11.04 -7.13
N ASN A 90 -6.32 -12.12 -7.89
CA ASN A 90 -5.92 -13.44 -7.40
C ASN A 90 -4.42 -13.48 -7.07
N ASP A 91 -3.57 -12.87 -7.88
CA ASP A 91 -2.13 -12.74 -7.61
C ASP A 91 -1.88 -12.01 -6.29
N MET A 92 -2.61 -10.91 -6.04
CA MET A 92 -2.50 -10.19 -4.77
C MET A 92 -2.99 -11.03 -3.59
N ARG A 93 -4.10 -11.79 -3.73
CA ARG A 93 -4.57 -12.70 -2.69
C ARG A 93 -3.54 -13.78 -2.39
N ALA A 94 -2.95 -14.37 -3.43
CA ALA A 94 -1.89 -15.34 -3.29
C ALA A 94 -0.68 -14.76 -2.55
N LEU A 95 -0.31 -13.51 -2.86
CA LEU A 95 0.76 -12.79 -2.17
C LEU A 95 0.45 -12.60 -0.68
N LEU A 96 -0.77 -12.15 -0.35
CA LEU A 96 -1.19 -11.93 1.05
C LEU A 96 -1.33 -13.23 1.84
N ALA A 97 -1.80 -14.30 1.20
CA ALA A 97 -1.95 -15.63 1.81
C ALA A 97 -0.62 -16.39 1.92
N GLY A 98 0.33 -16.08 1.04
CA GLY A 98 1.62 -16.77 0.96
C GLY A 98 2.61 -16.35 2.05
N LEU A 99 2.38 -15.23 2.75
CA LEU A 99 3.25 -14.84 3.85
C LEU A 99 3.13 -15.80 5.03
N SER A 100 4.28 -16.28 5.53
CA SER A 100 4.32 -17.16 6.69
C SER A 100 3.62 -16.56 7.90
N PRO A 101 2.80 -17.36 8.65
CA PRO A 101 2.04 -16.87 9.80
C PRO A 101 2.91 -16.44 10.99
N GLU A 102 4.20 -16.71 10.97
CA GLU A 102 5.16 -16.23 11.97
C GLU A 102 5.41 -14.71 11.89
N TYR A 103 5.11 -14.10 10.74
CA TYR A 103 5.26 -12.65 10.55
C TYR A 103 3.96 -11.92 10.83
N GLU A 104 4.03 -10.90 11.67
CA GLU A 104 2.90 -9.99 11.88
C GLU A 104 2.64 -9.17 10.61
N LYS A 105 1.42 -9.22 10.12
CA LYS A 105 1.00 -8.57 8.88
C LYS A 105 -0.06 -7.52 9.13
N SER A 106 0.15 -6.32 8.58
CA SER A 106 -0.88 -5.27 8.51
C SER A 106 -1.18 -4.94 7.05
N VAL A 107 -2.43 -5.04 6.65
CA VAL A 107 -2.88 -4.76 5.28
C VAL A 107 -3.52 -3.38 5.22
N TYR A 108 -3.17 -2.61 4.20
CA TYR A 108 -3.71 -1.26 3.98
C TYR A 108 -4.31 -1.13 2.59
N LEU A 109 -5.59 -0.78 2.52
CA LEU A 109 -6.25 -0.42 1.27
C LEU A 109 -6.12 1.09 1.05
N VAL A 110 -5.37 1.46 0.01
CA VAL A 110 -5.14 2.86 -0.34
C VAL A 110 -6.18 3.33 -1.33
N LEU A 111 -6.90 4.39 -0.98
CA LEU A 111 -7.98 4.99 -1.75
C LEU A 111 -7.69 6.47 -1.98
N SER A 112 -8.02 6.99 -3.17
CA SER A 112 -7.97 8.44 -3.41
C SER A 112 -9.26 9.09 -2.94
N ALA A 113 -9.15 10.17 -2.16
CA ALA A 113 -10.30 10.96 -1.71
C ALA A 113 -11.05 11.66 -2.87
N THR A 114 -10.41 11.77 -4.05
CA THR A 114 -11.03 12.32 -5.26
C THR A 114 -11.88 11.31 -6.04
N THR A 115 -11.86 10.04 -5.63
CA THR A 115 -12.63 8.98 -6.29
C THR A 115 -14.13 9.14 -5.97
N LYS A 116 -14.97 8.96 -6.98
CA LYS A 116 -16.42 9.02 -6.79
C LYS A 116 -16.90 7.97 -5.79
N TYR A 117 -17.88 8.32 -4.98
CA TYR A 117 -18.38 7.46 -3.91
C TYR A 117 -18.79 6.05 -4.40
N ARG A 118 -19.51 5.96 -5.52
CA ARG A 118 -19.92 4.66 -6.12
C ARG A 118 -18.72 3.78 -6.48
N ASP A 119 -17.64 4.38 -6.99
CA ASP A 119 -16.43 3.67 -7.36
C ASP A 119 -15.68 3.20 -6.11
N LEU A 120 -15.67 4.01 -5.04
CA LEU A 120 -15.11 3.62 -3.74
C LEU A 120 -15.83 2.39 -3.17
N ILE A 121 -17.16 2.34 -3.22
CA ILE A 121 -17.95 1.17 -2.81
C ILE A 121 -17.55 -0.06 -3.63
N SER A 122 -17.51 0.05 -4.96
CA SER A 122 -17.13 -1.06 -5.85
C SER A 122 -15.72 -1.57 -5.56
N ILE A 123 -14.80 -0.66 -5.23
CA ILE A 123 -13.44 -1.04 -4.84
C ILE A 123 -13.48 -1.81 -3.52
N ILE A 124 -14.13 -1.31 -2.49
CA ILE A 124 -14.24 -1.98 -1.18
C ILE A 124 -14.86 -3.36 -1.33
N ASP A 125 -15.93 -3.48 -2.10
CA ASP A 125 -16.59 -4.76 -2.35
C ASP A 125 -15.65 -5.78 -3.00
N SER A 126 -14.71 -5.33 -3.83
CA SER A 126 -13.72 -6.21 -4.46
C SER A 126 -12.63 -6.71 -3.50
N TYR A 127 -12.57 -6.16 -2.28
CA TYR A 127 -11.61 -6.54 -1.23
C TYR A 127 -12.27 -7.13 0.02
N LYS A 128 -13.57 -7.44 -0.01
CA LYS A 128 -14.32 -7.99 1.14
C LYS A 128 -13.75 -9.30 1.71
N ASP A 129 -13.04 -10.06 0.89
CA ASP A 129 -12.46 -11.34 1.31
C ASP A 129 -11.07 -11.17 1.98
N ILE A 130 -10.63 -9.95 2.18
CA ILE A 130 -9.40 -9.65 2.90
C ILE A 130 -9.78 -9.17 4.30
N ASP A 131 -9.45 -9.99 5.29
CA ASP A 131 -9.72 -9.65 6.68
C ASP A 131 -8.76 -8.57 7.19
N ASP A 132 -9.22 -7.79 8.15
CA ASP A 132 -8.45 -6.84 8.96
C ASP A 132 -7.63 -5.78 8.18
N TYR A 133 -8.08 -5.39 6.98
CA TYR A 133 -7.41 -4.27 6.32
C TYR A 133 -7.84 -2.93 6.94
N LYS A 134 -6.91 -1.97 6.89
CA LYS A 134 -7.14 -0.57 7.31
C LYS A 134 -7.16 0.33 6.07
N LEU A 135 -7.84 1.47 6.19
CA LEU A 135 -7.95 2.43 5.09
C LEU A 135 -6.87 3.50 5.17
N ILE A 136 -6.30 3.84 4.02
CA ILE A 136 -5.49 5.04 3.83
C ILE A 136 -6.16 5.88 2.75
N PHE A 137 -6.45 7.14 3.06
CA PHE A 137 -6.95 8.10 2.07
C PHE A 137 -5.83 9.04 1.63
N THR A 138 -5.69 9.18 0.32
CA THR A 138 -4.72 10.08 -0.32
C THR A 138 -5.44 11.25 -0.98
N LYS A 139 -4.70 12.30 -1.32
CA LYS A 139 -5.20 13.48 -2.06
C LYS A 139 -6.37 14.18 -1.36
N LEU A 140 -6.28 14.28 -0.05
CA LEU A 140 -7.35 14.90 0.74
C LEU A 140 -7.50 16.40 0.44
N ASP A 141 -6.42 17.03 0.06
CA ASP A 141 -6.35 18.45 -0.36
C ASP A 141 -7.01 18.72 -1.72
N GLU A 142 -7.23 17.67 -2.52
CA GLU A 142 -7.85 17.77 -3.84
C GLU A 142 -9.39 17.55 -3.81
N THR A 143 -9.99 17.30 -2.63
CA THR A 143 -11.43 17.04 -2.51
C THR A 143 -12.12 18.02 -1.57
N SER A 144 -13.36 18.37 -1.89
CA SER A 144 -14.28 19.07 -0.98
C SER A 144 -15.31 18.14 -0.35
N SER A 145 -15.31 16.84 -0.71
CA SER A 145 -16.35 15.88 -0.33
C SER A 145 -15.92 14.98 0.82
N TYR A 146 -15.51 15.56 1.94
CA TYR A 146 -15.04 14.82 3.12
C TYR A 146 -16.08 13.84 3.71
N GLY A 147 -17.37 14.12 3.54
CA GLY A 147 -18.45 13.22 3.97
C GLY A 147 -18.37 11.82 3.34
N ASN A 148 -17.84 11.71 2.13
CA ASN A 148 -17.65 10.42 1.48
C ASN A 148 -16.68 9.51 2.25
N LEU A 149 -15.65 10.08 2.89
CA LEU A 149 -14.66 9.32 3.65
C LEU A 149 -15.30 8.68 4.88
N LEU A 150 -16.15 9.43 5.58
CA LEU A 150 -16.89 8.92 6.73
C LEU A 150 -17.86 7.82 6.30
N ASN A 151 -18.60 8.03 5.21
CA ASN A 151 -19.53 7.05 4.68
C ASN A 151 -18.80 5.76 4.26
N ILE A 152 -17.62 5.86 3.66
CA ILE A 152 -16.80 4.70 3.30
C ILE A 152 -16.30 3.95 4.55
N LYS A 153 -15.85 4.67 5.58
CA LYS A 153 -15.46 4.06 6.86
C LYS A 153 -16.62 3.27 7.47
N LEU A 154 -17.81 3.86 7.49
CA LEU A 154 -19.00 3.20 8.02
C LEU A 154 -19.45 2.00 7.18
N TYR A 155 -19.30 2.08 5.86
CA TYR A 155 -19.66 1.00 4.96
C TYR A 155 -18.72 -0.21 5.04
N SER A 156 -17.40 0.05 5.15
CA SER A 156 -16.38 -1.00 5.15
C SER A 156 -16.15 -1.63 6.51
N ASP A 157 -16.59 -0.98 7.59
CA ASP A 157 -16.22 -1.27 8.98
C ASP A 157 -14.70 -1.24 9.27
N ALA A 158 -13.89 -0.86 8.29
CA ALA A 158 -12.44 -0.81 8.38
C ALA A 158 -11.96 0.45 9.12
N GLY A 159 -10.90 0.32 9.90
CA GLY A 159 -10.26 1.46 10.56
C GLY A 159 -9.56 2.38 9.56
N ILE A 160 -9.68 3.71 9.73
CA ILE A 160 -8.84 4.67 9.01
C ILE A 160 -7.51 4.78 9.76
N SER A 161 -6.40 4.47 9.07
CA SER A 161 -5.07 4.49 9.67
C SER A 161 -4.31 5.78 9.35
N TYR A 162 -4.33 6.20 8.09
CA TYR A 162 -3.61 7.38 7.61
C TYR A 162 -4.46 8.17 6.62
N VAL A 163 -4.24 9.48 6.65
CA VAL A 163 -4.74 10.41 5.63
C VAL A 163 -3.54 11.20 5.13
N THR A 164 -3.35 11.24 3.82
CA THR A 164 -2.25 12.01 3.22
C THR A 164 -2.77 13.16 2.37
N MET A 165 -2.04 14.26 2.44
CA MET A 165 -2.21 15.42 1.57
C MET A 165 -0.94 15.59 0.75
N ASP A 166 -1.06 15.97 -0.50
CA ASP A 166 0.09 16.40 -1.28
C ASP A 166 0.34 17.87 -0.94
N LYS A 167 1.44 18.16 -0.24
CA LYS A 167 1.86 19.55 -0.05
C LYS A 167 2.13 20.14 -1.44
N ARG A 168 1.30 21.03 -1.90
CA ARG A 168 1.67 21.92 -3.00
C ARG A 168 2.87 22.70 -2.50
N SER A 169 4.01 22.56 -3.19
CA SER A 169 5.15 23.46 -3.03
C SER A 169 4.62 24.85 -3.41
N GLY A 170 4.41 25.72 -2.43
CA GLY A 170 4.18 27.13 -2.65
C GLY A 170 5.47 27.80 -3.07
#